data_d24a4d8e238c8640c4260b7618060a63
#
_entry.id   d24a4d8e238c8640c4260b7618060a63
#
_cell.length_a   1.000
_cell.length_b   1.000
_cell.length_c   1.000
_cell.angle_alpha   90.00
_cell.angle_beta   90.00
_cell.angle_gamma   90.00
#
_symmetry.space_group_name_H-M   'P 1'
#
loop_
_entity.id
_entity.type
_entity.pdbx_description
1 polymer ?
#
loop_
_entity_poly.entity_id
_entity_poly.type
_entity_poly.pdbx_seq_one_letter_code
_entity_poly.pdbx_strand_id
1 'polypeptide(L)'
;GGNLVTPHFGVEIRNENNETVKKLKYNEKKNVISKDVSEKMKYILEKVVAEGTGNKAQVEGYRIGGKTATSQKLPRSARKYIASFMAFAPANDPQVIAMIIVDEPQGVYYGGTVVGPLMKQLYENILPYVVK
;
A
#
# COMPACT_ATOMS: atom_id res chain seq x y z
N GLY A 1 6.84 13.89 3.88
CA GLY A 1 5.39 13.69 3.69
C GLY A 1 4.68 14.93 3.19
N GLY A 2 3.44 14.76 2.74
CA GLY A 2 2.59 15.87 2.34
C GLY A 2 2.62 16.23 0.86
N ASN A 3 3.48 15.63 0.07
CA ASN A 3 3.53 15.83 -1.38
C ASN A 3 2.68 14.78 -2.10
N LEU A 4 2.04 15.19 -3.19
CA LEU A 4 1.35 14.28 -4.10
C LEU A 4 2.22 14.06 -5.33
N VAL A 5 2.67 12.84 -5.51
CA VAL A 5 3.47 12.40 -6.67
C VAL A 5 2.57 11.79 -7.74
N THR A 6 2.97 11.89 -9.01
CA THR A 6 2.32 11.17 -10.10
C THR A 6 2.86 9.75 -10.12
N PRO A 7 2.02 8.72 -9.87
CA PRO A 7 2.44 7.32 -9.98
C PRO A 7 2.94 7.02 -11.39
N HIS A 8 4.07 6.35 -11.50
CA HIS A 8 4.68 5.99 -12.77
C HIS A 8 5.62 4.78 -12.62
N PHE A 9 5.91 4.09 -13.70
CA PHE A 9 6.84 2.97 -13.76
C PHE A 9 7.96 3.14 -14.78
N GLY A 10 7.88 4.12 -15.68
CA GLY A 10 8.99 4.48 -16.57
C GLY A 10 9.85 5.55 -15.91
N VAL A 11 11.17 5.39 -15.87
CA VAL A 11 12.09 6.38 -15.28
C VAL A 11 13.01 7.01 -16.34
N GLU A 12 13.39 6.23 -17.35
CA GLU A 12 14.26 6.69 -18.44
C GLU A 12 14.07 5.83 -19.70
N ILE A 13 14.51 6.39 -20.83
CA ILE A 13 14.63 5.70 -22.11
C ILE A 13 16.12 5.49 -22.36
N ARG A 14 16.52 4.27 -22.70
CA ARG A 14 17.89 3.89 -23.04
C ARG A 14 18.00 3.48 -24.50
N ASN A 15 19.18 3.66 -25.11
CA ASN A 15 19.50 3.16 -26.43
C ASN A 15 20.01 1.71 -26.36
N GLU A 16 20.36 1.14 -27.52
CA GLU A 16 20.89 -0.22 -27.65
C GLU A 16 22.22 -0.46 -26.87
N ASN A 17 22.98 0.60 -26.64
CA ASN A 17 24.22 0.58 -25.86
C ASN A 17 23.98 0.77 -24.35
N ASN A 18 22.70 0.72 -23.89
CA ASN A 18 22.30 0.92 -22.49
C ASN A 18 22.60 2.33 -21.93
N GLU A 19 22.80 3.35 -22.81
CA GLU A 19 23.00 4.74 -22.43
C GLU A 19 21.65 5.46 -22.29
N THR A 20 21.51 6.31 -21.27
CA THR A 20 20.29 7.09 -21.05
C THR A 20 20.12 8.17 -22.14
N VAL A 21 19.13 7.99 -23.01
CA VAL A 21 18.75 8.97 -24.05
C VAL A 21 17.86 10.06 -23.47
N LYS A 22 16.96 9.69 -22.56
CA LYS A 22 15.99 10.63 -21.98
C LYS A 22 15.57 10.18 -20.58
N LYS A 23 15.69 11.07 -19.59
CA LYS A 23 15.05 10.92 -18.29
C LYS A 23 13.62 11.43 -18.35
N LEU A 24 12.68 10.60 -17.89
CA LEU A 24 11.27 10.99 -17.82
C LEU A 24 11.05 11.86 -16.58
N LYS A 25 10.23 12.89 -16.71
CA LYS A 25 9.87 13.80 -15.62
C LYS A 25 8.38 13.72 -15.36
N TYR A 26 8.01 13.66 -14.09
CA TYR A 26 6.63 13.59 -13.65
C TYR A 26 6.31 14.74 -12.70
N ASN A 27 5.06 15.17 -12.72
CA ASN A 27 4.61 16.27 -11.88
C ASN A 27 4.50 15.83 -10.42
N GLU A 28 4.92 16.72 -9.53
CA GLU A 28 4.73 16.62 -8.10
C GLU A 28 3.99 17.88 -7.62
N LYS A 29 2.93 17.71 -6.82
CA LYS A 29 2.29 18.81 -6.11
C LYS A 29 2.80 18.83 -4.68
N LYS A 30 3.55 19.88 -4.32
CA LYS A 30 4.13 20.02 -2.99
C LYS A 30 3.10 20.53 -1.98
N ASN A 31 3.25 20.08 -0.73
CA ASN A 31 2.47 20.56 0.42
C ASN A 31 0.94 20.46 0.22
N VAL A 32 0.46 19.37 -0.39
CA VAL A 32 -0.98 19.11 -0.55
C VAL A 32 -1.65 18.92 0.83
N ILE A 33 -0.91 18.30 1.76
CA ILE A 33 -1.22 18.30 3.20
C ILE A 33 0.05 18.70 3.96
N SER A 34 -0.10 19.22 5.19
CA SER A 34 1.06 19.58 6.00
C SER A 34 1.85 18.32 6.41
N LYS A 35 3.14 18.51 6.71
CA LYS A 35 3.99 17.43 7.23
C LYS A 35 3.40 16.82 8.50
N ASP A 36 2.89 17.64 9.41
CA ASP A 36 2.29 17.18 10.67
C ASP A 36 1.06 16.30 10.44
N VAL A 37 0.19 16.67 9.49
CA VAL A 37 -0.96 15.84 9.10
C VAL A 37 -0.49 14.52 8.52
N SER A 38 0.52 14.54 7.65
CA SER A 38 1.10 13.33 7.07
C SER A 38 1.67 12.39 8.16
N GLU A 39 2.42 12.93 9.15
CA GLU A 39 2.97 12.13 10.25
C GLU A 39 1.86 11.56 11.14
N LYS A 40 0.85 12.35 11.49
CA LYS A 40 -0.32 11.88 12.25
C LYS A 40 -1.06 10.75 11.50
N MET A 41 -1.24 10.87 10.19
CA MET A 41 -1.87 9.83 9.39
C MET A 41 -1.05 8.55 9.35
N LYS A 42 0.27 8.62 9.23
CA LYS A 42 1.14 7.43 9.32
C LYS A 42 0.95 6.72 10.66
N TYR A 43 0.95 7.47 11.75
CA TYR A 43 0.72 6.92 13.09
C TYR A 43 -0.65 6.25 13.21
N ILE A 44 -1.72 6.91 12.76
CA ILE A 44 -3.09 6.34 12.79
C ILE A 44 -3.16 5.06 11.96
N LEU A 45 -2.59 5.05 10.75
CA LEU A 45 -2.59 3.88 9.88
C LEU A 45 -1.73 2.73 10.42
N GLU A 46 -0.66 3.03 11.16
CA GLU A 46 0.09 2.02 11.91
C GLU A 46 -0.78 1.39 13.01
N LYS A 47 -1.55 2.18 13.75
CA LYS A 47 -2.49 1.67 14.76
C LYS A 47 -3.58 0.77 14.17
N VAL A 48 -4.03 1.05 12.94
CA VAL A 48 -4.97 0.17 12.24
C VAL A 48 -4.39 -1.24 12.04
N VAL A 49 -3.09 -1.35 11.78
CA VAL A 49 -2.40 -2.64 11.63
C VAL A 49 -2.02 -3.22 12.99
N ALA A 50 -1.53 -2.42 13.92
CA ALA A 50 -1.11 -2.92 15.23
C ALA A 50 -2.27 -3.39 16.10
N GLU A 51 -3.40 -2.69 16.10
CA GLU A 51 -4.49 -2.86 17.06
C GLU A 51 -5.88 -2.97 16.43
N GLY A 52 -5.99 -2.73 15.10
CA GLY A 52 -7.28 -2.62 14.40
C GLY A 52 -7.54 -3.74 13.39
N THR A 53 -8.34 -3.40 12.39
CA THR A 53 -8.81 -4.33 11.34
C THR A 53 -7.71 -4.87 10.43
N GLY A 54 -6.52 -4.28 10.47
CA GLY A 54 -5.35 -4.69 9.69
C GLY A 54 -4.41 -5.66 10.43
N ASN A 55 -4.74 -6.11 11.64
CA ASN A 55 -3.83 -6.83 12.53
C ASN A 55 -3.27 -8.15 11.94
N LYS A 56 -3.99 -8.76 11.01
CA LYS A 56 -3.52 -9.97 10.31
C LYS A 56 -2.38 -9.70 9.30
N ALA A 57 -2.06 -8.44 9.04
CA ALA A 57 -0.93 -8.04 8.20
C ALA A 57 0.33 -7.68 9.00
N GLN A 58 0.34 -7.87 10.32
CA GLN A 58 1.52 -7.64 11.14
C GLN A 58 2.66 -8.57 10.74
N VAL A 59 3.87 -8.02 10.64
CA VAL A 59 5.11 -8.75 10.43
C VAL A 59 6.04 -8.43 11.60
N GLU A 60 6.54 -9.46 12.26
CA GLU A 60 7.43 -9.30 13.41
C GLU A 60 8.69 -8.53 13.01
N GLY A 61 9.10 -7.60 13.87
CA GLY A 61 10.27 -6.75 13.64
C GLY A 61 10.02 -5.55 12.73
N TYR A 62 8.84 -5.42 12.08
CA TYR A 62 8.54 -4.32 11.19
C TYR A 62 7.30 -3.52 11.62
N ARG A 63 7.40 -2.21 11.48
CA ARG A 63 6.27 -1.30 11.68
C ARG A 63 5.53 -1.15 10.37
N ILE A 64 4.26 -1.54 10.33
CA ILE A 64 3.43 -1.50 9.11
C ILE A 64 2.24 -0.59 9.35
N GLY A 65 1.99 0.33 8.43
CA GLY A 65 0.79 1.14 8.38
C GLY A 65 -0.08 0.73 7.22
N GLY A 66 -1.42 0.79 7.37
CA GLY A 66 -2.28 0.41 6.26
C GLY A 66 -3.77 0.57 6.53
N LYS A 67 -4.57 0.33 5.49
CA LYS A 67 -6.03 0.40 5.55
C LYS A 67 -6.66 -0.70 4.73
N THR A 68 -7.54 -1.45 5.37
CA THR A 68 -8.41 -2.45 4.73
C THR A 68 -9.62 -1.79 4.09
N ALA A 69 -10.12 -2.36 3.00
CA ALA A 69 -11.39 -1.97 2.42
C ALA A 69 -12.19 -3.20 1.96
N THR A 70 -13.50 -3.02 1.93
CA THR A 70 -14.46 -4.00 1.39
C THR A 70 -15.52 -3.23 0.63
N SER A 71 -15.57 -3.43 -0.68
CA SER A 71 -16.55 -2.79 -1.56
C SER A 71 -17.54 -3.78 -2.09
N GLN A 72 -18.83 -3.45 -2.02
CA GLN A 72 -19.87 -4.25 -2.64
C GLN A 72 -20.03 -3.86 -4.11
N LYS A 73 -20.03 -4.85 -5.00
CA LYS A 73 -20.26 -4.65 -6.43
C LYS A 73 -21.73 -4.37 -6.73
N LEU A 74 -21.97 -3.72 -7.86
CA LEU A 74 -23.32 -3.53 -8.39
C LEU A 74 -23.71 -4.65 -9.38
N PRO A 75 -24.97 -5.07 -9.43
CA PRO A 75 -26.06 -4.68 -8.53
C PRO A 75 -25.89 -5.30 -7.14
N ARG A 76 -26.25 -4.59 -6.08
CA ARG A 76 -26.08 -5.07 -4.68
C ARG A 76 -26.80 -6.38 -4.39
N SER A 77 -27.84 -6.71 -5.15
CA SER A 77 -28.57 -7.98 -5.06
C SER A 77 -27.68 -9.20 -5.37
N ALA A 78 -26.62 -9.03 -6.17
CA ALA A 78 -25.66 -10.09 -6.48
C ALA A 78 -24.78 -10.50 -5.27
N ARG A 79 -24.72 -9.68 -4.21
CA ARG A 79 -23.93 -9.92 -2.99
C ARG A 79 -22.45 -10.22 -3.27
N LYS A 80 -21.90 -9.63 -4.30
CA LYS A 80 -20.50 -9.77 -4.70
C LYS A 80 -19.67 -8.64 -4.13
N TYR A 81 -18.44 -8.93 -3.69
CA TYR A 81 -17.57 -8.01 -3.00
C TYR A 81 -16.17 -7.98 -3.60
N ILE A 82 -15.48 -6.87 -3.41
CA ILE A 82 -14.04 -6.72 -3.62
C ILE A 82 -13.42 -6.49 -2.25
N ALA A 83 -12.53 -7.38 -1.86
CA ALA A 83 -11.72 -7.23 -0.65
C ALA A 83 -10.36 -6.62 -1.03
N SER A 84 -9.92 -5.59 -0.32
CA SER A 84 -8.63 -4.99 -0.59
C SER A 84 -7.91 -4.54 0.68
N PHE A 85 -6.60 -4.43 0.60
CA PHE A 85 -5.75 -3.86 1.63
C PHE A 85 -4.60 -3.13 0.97
N MET A 86 -4.40 -1.88 1.35
CA MET A 86 -3.22 -1.09 1.03
C MET A 86 -2.40 -0.90 2.30
N ALA A 87 -1.11 -1.19 2.22
CA ALA A 87 -0.19 -1.03 3.34
C ALA A 87 1.15 -0.44 2.89
N PHE A 88 1.86 0.19 3.82
CA PHE A 88 3.19 0.73 3.62
C PHE A 88 4.11 0.35 4.78
N ALA A 89 5.38 0.23 4.50
CA ALA A 89 6.40 -0.15 5.47
C ALA A 89 7.78 0.45 5.14
N PRO A 90 8.62 0.74 6.15
CA PRO A 90 8.28 0.88 7.57
C PRO A 90 7.33 2.06 7.80
N ALA A 91 6.46 2.01 8.82
CA ALA A 91 5.48 3.08 9.05
C ALA A 91 6.12 4.42 9.44
N ASN A 92 7.29 4.39 10.10
CA ASN A 92 8.05 5.58 10.48
C ASN A 92 8.84 6.21 9.33
N ASP A 93 9.30 5.39 8.36
CA ASP A 93 10.03 5.85 7.18
C ASP A 93 9.65 4.99 5.96
N PRO A 94 8.51 5.24 5.32
CA PRO A 94 7.98 4.39 4.26
C PRO A 94 8.91 4.27 3.05
N GLN A 95 9.33 3.04 2.76
CA GLN A 95 10.16 2.67 1.62
C GLN A 95 9.37 1.92 0.55
N VAL A 96 8.30 1.22 0.97
CA VAL A 96 7.47 0.44 0.07
C VAL A 96 5.99 0.65 0.41
N ILE A 97 5.17 0.70 -0.62
CA ILE A 97 3.71 0.63 -0.53
C ILE A 97 3.23 -0.51 -1.42
N ALA A 98 2.32 -1.32 -0.91
CA ALA A 98 1.69 -2.41 -1.63
C ALA A 98 0.17 -2.34 -1.52
N MET A 99 -0.52 -2.79 -2.56
CA MET A 99 -1.97 -2.97 -2.56
C MET A 99 -2.30 -4.35 -3.09
N ILE A 100 -3.12 -5.09 -2.35
CA ILE A 100 -3.65 -6.38 -2.78
C ILE A 100 -5.15 -6.25 -2.89
N ILE A 101 -5.69 -6.76 -3.99
CA ILE A 101 -7.12 -6.77 -4.30
C ILE A 101 -7.52 -8.20 -4.61
N VAL A 102 -8.58 -8.68 -3.96
CA VAL A 102 -9.22 -9.98 -4.23
C VAL A 102 -10.63 -9.70 -4.73
N ASP A 103 -10.89 -10.07 -5.96
CA ASP A 103 -12.20 -9.90 -6.59
C ASP A 103 -13.07 -11.12 -6.32
N GLU A 104 -14.28 -10.87 -5.84
CA GLU A 104 -15.32 -11.85 -5.53
C GLU A 104 -14.82 -13.03 -4.65
N PRO A 105 -14.19 -12.76 -3.49
CA PRO A 105 -13.80 -13.85 -2.59
C PRO A 105 -15.03 -14.65 -2.17
N GLN A 106 -14.86 -15.98 -2.12
CA GLN A 106 -15.95 -16.88 -1.73
C GLN A 106 -16.01 -17.02 -0.19
N GLY A 107 -17.21 -16.99 0.36
CA GLY A 107 -17.44 -17.08 1.79
C GLY A 107 -17.15 -15.79 2.52
N VAL A 108 -16.00 -15.66 3.18
CA VAL A 108 -15.59 -14.43 3.88
C VAL A 108 -15.07 -13.39 2.88
N TYR A 109 -15.56 -12.16 3.01
CA TYR A 109 -15.26 -11.07 2.08
C TYR A 109 -14.63 -9.82 2.72
N TYR A 110 -14.34 -9.83 4.02
CA TYR A 110 -13.73 -8.70 4.70
C TYR A 110 -12.25 -8.56 4.36
N GLY A 111 -11.84 -7.35 3.91
CA GLY A 111 -10.48 -7.07 3.48
C GLY A 111 -9.39 -7.45 4.49
N GLY A 112 -9.60 -7.14 5.78
CA GLY A 112 -8.66 -7.52 6.83
C GLY A 112 -8.52 -9.04 7.02
N THR A 113 -9.59 -9.78 6.81
CA THR A 113 -9.60 -11.25 7.00
C THR A 113 -9.06 -11.98 5.77
N VAL A 114 -9.44 -11.53 4.57
CA VAL A 114 -9.04 -12.18 3.31
C VAL A 114 -7.66 -11.73 2.89
N VAL A 115 -7.40 -10.42 2.93
CA VAL A 115 -6.20 -9.81 2.34
C VAL A 115 -5.09 -9.61 3.37
N GLY A 116 -5.42 -9.45 4.66
CA GLY A 116 -4.42 -9.25 5.71
C GLY A 116 -3.32 -10.31 5.73
N PRO A 117 -3.65 -11.61 5.74
CA PRO A 117 -2.64 -12.69 5.69
C PRO A 117 -1.79 -12.66 4.42
N LEU A 118 -2.38 -12.31 3.27
CA LEU A 118 -1.65 -12.18 1.99
C LEU A 118 -0.67 -11.00 2.03
N MET A 119 -1.08 -9.89 2.62
CA MET A 119 -0.21 -8.72 2.81
C MET A 119 0.94 -9.04 3.76
N LYS A 120 0.67 -9.78 4.84
CA LYS A 120 1.70 -10.29 5.75
C LYS A 120 2.73 -11.11 5.00
N GLN A 121 2.30 -12.13 4.26
CA GLN A 121 3.18 -13.01 3.49
C GLN A 121 4.00 -12.23 2.45
N LEU A 122 3.40 -11.25 1.75
CA LEU A 122 4.10 -10.39 0.83
C LEU A 122 5.24 -9.65 1.55
N TYR A 123 4.93 -8.99 2.67
CA TYR A 123 5.90 -8.18 3.40
C TYR A 123 6.99 -9.02 4.10
N GLU A 124 6.68 -10.20 4.63
CA GLU A 124 7.68 -11.14 5.13
C GLU A 124 8.73 -11.49 4.07
N ASN A 125 8.31 -11.58 2.81
CA ASN A 125 9.21 -11.90 1.70
C ASN A 125 10.01 -10.71 1.17
N ILE A 126 9.46 -9.48 1.17
CA ILE A 126 10.12 -8.34 0.51
C ILE A 126 10.85 -7.41 1.48
N LEU A 127 10.37 -7.23 2.71
CA LEU A 127 10.96 -6.25 3.64
C LEU A 127 12.43 -6.49 3.98
N PRO A 128 12.91 -7.74 4.13
CA PRO A 128 14.34 -7.99 4.38
C PRO A 128 15.27 -7.46 3.27
N TYR A 129 14.74 -7.27 2.06
CA TYR A 129 15.52 -6.76 0.92
C TYR A 129 15.36 -5.25 0.71
N VAL A 130 14.24 -4.69 1.13
CA VAL A 130 13.89 -3.28 0.89
C VAL A 130 14.28 -2.40 2.07
N VAL A 131 14.16 -2.90 3.29
CA VAL A 131 14.46 -2.18 4.53
C VAL A 131 15.81 -2.66 5.06
N LYS A 132 16.79 -1.75 4.99
CA LYS A 132 18.13 -1.99 5.52
C LYS A 132 18.30 -1.33 6.88
#